data_0884f3382fd742b1c4057373faf1603e
#
_entry.id   0884f3382fd742b1c4057373faf1603e
#
_cell.length_a   1.000
_cell.length_b   1.000
_cell.length_c   1.000
_cell.angle_alpha   90.00
_cell.angle_beta   90.00
_cell.angle_gamma   90.00
#
_symmetry.space_group_name_H-M   'P 1'
#
loop_
_entity.id
_entity.type
_entity.pdbx_description
1 polymer ?
#
loop_
_entity_poly.entity_id
_entity_poly.type
_entity_poly.pdbx_seq_one_letter_code
_entity_poly.pdbx_strand_id
1 'polypeptide(L)'
;MKVGLFIPCYINALYPEVGEASYKLLTQLGVEVDYPLDQTCCGQPMANAGYERDAKALAERMEALFAKYDYVVGPSASCVVFVKEGYPRLLNDYREHACIDSRIWEICEFVHDVVKPTSLPARFPHKVSCLLYTSDAADE
;
A
#
# COMPACT_ATOMS: atom_id res chain seq x y z
N MET A 1 -10.36 -13.67 -5.72
CA MET A 1 -9.68 -12.36 -5.54
C MET A 1 -8.53 -12.58 -4.58
N LYS A 2 -7.31 -12.54 -5.09
CA LYS A 2 -6.09 -12.76 -4.32
C LYS A 2 -5.40 -11.43 -4.05
N VAL A 3 -5.25 -11.07 -2.79
CA VAL A 3 -4.67 -9.80 -2.34
C VAL A 3 -3.26 -10.02 -1.81
N GLY A 4 -2.28 -9.27 -2.32
CA GLY A 4 -0.95 -9.15 -1.75
C GLY A 4 -0.93 -8.03 -0.71
N LEU A 5 -0.64 -8.37 0.56
CA LEU A 5 -0.52 -7.38 1.62
C LEU A 5 0.86 -6.76 1.59
N PHE A 6 0.92 -5.46 1.29
CA PHE A 6 2.14 -4.66 1.32
C PHE A 6 2.26 -3.94 2.66
N ILE A 7 3.25 -4.31 3.48
CA ILE A 7 3.56 -3.63 4.73
C ILE A 7 4.80 -2.78 4.55
N PRO A 8 4.66 -1.44 4.53
CA PRO A 8 5.79 -0.52 4.39
C PRO A 8 6.89 -0.74 5.43
N CYS A 9 8.13 -0.50 5.03
CA CYS A 9 9.31 -0.78 5.84
C CYS A 9 9.27 -0.14 7.24
N TYR A 10 8.78 1.11 7.34
CA TYR A 10 8.68 1.79 8.63
C TYR A 10 7.57 1.19 9.53
N ILE A 11 6.46 0.74 8.94
CA ILE A 11 5.41 0.03 9.69
C ILE A 11 5.97 -1.29 10.20
N ASN A 12 6.60 -2.08 9.33
CA ASN A 12 7.19 -3.35 9.75
C ASN A 12 8.24 -3.21 10.86
N ALA A 13 9.00 -2.10 10.84
CA ALA A 13 10.08 -1.87 11.80
C ALA A 13 9.61 -1.24 13.13
N LEU A 14 8.62 -0.33 13.08
CA LEU A 14 8.24 0.49 14.24
C LEU A 14 6.84 0.19 14.78
N TYR A 15 5.94 -0.30 13.93
CA TYR A 15 4.52 -0.52 14.26
C TYR A 15 4.02 -1.86 13.69
N PRO A 16 4.68 -3.00 13.98
CA PRO A 16 4.32 -4.30 13.39
C PRO A 16 2.87 -4.70 13.67
N GLU A 17 2.29 -4.25 14.77
CA GLU A 17 0.89 -4.45 15.14
C GLU A 17 -0.09 -3.88 14.10
N VAL A 18 0.29 -2.83 13.35
CA VAL A 18 -0.53 -2.28 12.25
C VAL A 18 -0.60 -3.28 11.09
N GLY A 19 0.53 -3.93 10.77
CA GLY A 19 0.57 -4.99 9.76
C GLY A 19 -0.29 -6.19 10.14
N GLU A 20 -0.19 -6.63 11.40
CA GLU A 20 -1.03 -7.72 11.91
C GLU A 20 -2.53 -7.36 11.91
N ALA A 21 -2.87 -6.14 12.33
CA ALA A 21 -4.25 -5.65 12.33
C ALA A 21 -4.81 -5.59 10.90
N SER A 22 -4.02 -5.14 9.93
CA SER A 22 -4.38 -5.10 8.51
C SER A 22 -4.67 -6.50 7.96
N TYR A 23 -3.82 -7.46 8.26
CA TYR A 23 -4.01 -8.85 7.87
C TYR A 23 -5.29 -9.43 8.48
N LYS A 24 -5.49 -9.24 9.80
CA LYS A 24 -6.66 -9.70 10.53
C LYS A 24 -7.96 -9.07 9.99
N LEU A 25 -7.95 -7.76 9.74
CA LEU A 25 -9.11 -7.06 9.20
C LEU A 25 -9.53 -7.64 7.84
N LEU A 26 -8.60 -7.72 6.90
CA LEU A 26 -8.90 -8.22 5.55
C LEU A 26 -9.38 -9.68 5.56
N THR A 27 -8.75 -10.53 6.37
CA THR A 27 -9.15 -11.95 6.49
C THR A 27 -10.52 -12.11 7.15
N GLN A 28 -10.85 -11.30 8.16
CA GLN A 28 -12.19 -11.28 8.78
C GLN A 28 -13.28 -10.80 7.81
N LEU A 29 -12.92 -9.96 6.85
CA LEU A 29 -13.80 -9.53 5.76
C LEU A 29 -13.91 -10.55 4.61
N GLY A 30 -13.31 -11.74 4.75
CA GLY A 30 -13.38 -12.81 3.77
C GLY A 30 -12.44 -12.64 2.57
N VAL A 31 -11.46 -11.75 2.66
CA VAL A 31 -10.46 -11.54 1.61
C VAL A 31 -9.36 -12.61 1.71
N GLU A 32 -8.99 -13.22 0.58
CA GLU A 32 -7.82 -14.11 0.50
C GLU A 32 -6.54 -13.27 0.47
N VAL A 33 -5.84 -13.22 1.60
CA VAL A 33 -4.65 -12.39 1.80
C VAL A 33 -3.39 -13.23 1.83
N ASP A 34 -2.41 -12.86 1.02
CA ASP A 34 -1.05 -13.40 1.05
C ASP A 34 -0.07 -12.28 1.47
N TYR A 35 0.91 -12.62 2.31
CA TYR A 35 1.96 -11.71 2.76
C TYR A 35 3.31 -12.19 2.21
N PRO A 36 3.80 -11.60 1.10
CA PRO A 36 5.12 -11.99 0.56
C PRO A 36 6.23 -11.57 1.51
N LEU A 37 7.04 -12.53 1.95
CA LEU A 37 8.12 -12.28 2.93
C LEU A 37 9.29 -11.49 2.34
N ASP A 38 9.48 -11.54 1.01
CA ASP A 38 10.59 -10.87 0.31
C ASP A 38 10.33 -9.39 -0.01
N GLN A 39 9.26 -8.81 0.52
CA GLN A 39 8.94 -7.41 0.28
C GLN A 39 9.95 -6.47 0.93
N THR A 40 10.15 -5.31 0.29
CA THR A 40 11.09 -4.29 0.70
C THR A 40 10.41 -2.91 0.81
N CYS A 41 11.21 -1.85 0.92
CA CYS A 41 10.72 -0.48 0.87
C CYS A 41 10.09 -0.17 -0.50
N CYS A 42 9.06 0.69 -0.53
CA CYS A 42 8.50 1.22 -1.79
C CYS A 42 9.48 2.10 -2.58
N GLY A 43 10.54 2.60 -1.97
CA GLY A 43 11.53 3.48 -2.61
C GLY A 43 11.28 4.97 -2.42
N GLN A 44 10.16 5.39 -1.82
CA GLN A 44 9.82 6.81 -1.63
C GLN A 44 10.93 7.62 -0.94
N PRO A 45 11.57 7.17 0.16
CA PRO A 45 12.65 7.92 0.80
C PRO A 45 13.86 8.14 -0.12
N MET A 46 14.18 7.15 -0.96
CA MET A 46 15.28 7.24 -1.94
C MET A 46 14.95 8.25 -3.03
N ALA A 47 13.74 8.19 -3.59
CA ALA A 47 13.28 9.13 -4.61
C ALA A 47 13.26 10.57 -4.06
N ASN A 48 12.70 10.79 -2.87
CA ASN A 48 12.63 12.10 -2.23
C ASN A 48 14.02 12.68 -1.92
N ALA A 49 15.02 11.82 -1.68
CA ALA A 49 16.41 12.22 -1.45
C ALA A 49 17.23 12.38 -2.76
N GLY A 50 16.60 12.18 -3.94
CA GLY A 50 17.26 12.30 -5.24
C GLY A 50 18.02 11.05 -5.72
N TYR A 51 17.89 9.92 -5.01
CA TYR A 51 18.49 8.63 -5.38
C TYR A 51 17.55 7.84 -6.30
N GLU A 52 17.21 8.39 -7.45
CA GLU A 52 16.23 7.81 -8.38
C GLU A 52 16.61 6.41 -8.88
N ARG A 53 17.91 6.16 -9.10
CA ARG A 53 18.39 4.84 -9.52
C ARG A 53 18.09 3.75 -8.49
N ASP A 54 18.26 4.06 -7.22
CA ASP A 54 18.00 3.11 -6.12
C ASP A 54 16.49 2.94 -5.93
N ALA A 55 15.72 4.03 -6.04
CA ALA A 55 14.27 3.97 -6.03
C ALA A 55 13.71 3.13 -7.19
N LYS A 56 14.28 3.25 -8.40
CA LYS A 56 13.91 2.44 -9.56
C LYS A 56 14.14 0.94 -9.30
N ALA A 57 15.28 0.56 -8.77
CA ALA A 57 15.56 -0.85 -8.45
C ALA A 57 14.58 -1.45 -7.44
N LEU A 58 14.16 -0.65 -6.44
CA LEU A 58 13.13 -1.06 -5.48
C LEU A 58 11.75 -1.19 -6.14
N ALA A 59 11.40 -0.27 -7.04
CA ALA A 59 10.16 -0.31 -7.78
C ALA A 59 10.06 -1.53 -8.70
N GLU A 60 11.12 -1.85 -9.45
CA GLU A 60 11.21 -3.05 -10.30
C GLU A 60 11.02 -4.34 -9.49
N ARG A 61 11.66 -4.41 -8.31
CA ARG A 61 11.50 -5.54 -7.40
C ARG A 61 10.07 -5.67 -6.88
N MET A 62 9.44 -4.56 -6.53
CA MET A 62 8.07 -4.53 -6.02
C MET A 62 7.08 -4.95 -7.12
N GLU A 63 7.23 -4.46 -8.34
CA GLU A 63 6.44 -4.90 -9.50
C GLU A 63 6.51 -6.42 -9.68
N ALA A 64 7.72 -6.98 -9.72
CA ALA A 64 7.92 -8.41 -9.90
C ALA A 64 7.30 -9.24 -8.77
N LEU A 65 7.48 -8.81 -7.51
CA LEU A 65 6.99 -9.53 -6.33
C LEU A 65 5.46 -9.57 -6.28
N PHE A 66 4.83 -8.44 -6.63
CA PHE A 66 3.37 -8.30 -6.54
C PHE A 66 2.62 -8.60 -7.85
N ALA A 67 3.31 -8.98 -8.93
CA ALA A 67 2.72 -9.25 -10.23
C ALA A 67 1.61 -10.32 -10.22
N LYS A 68 1.70 -11.29 -9.32
CA LYS A 68 0.77 -12.44 -9.21
C LYS A 68 -0.55 -12.16 -8.48
N TYR A 69 -0.74 -10.95 -7.92
CA TYR A 69 -1.93 -10.60 -7.15
C TYR A 69 -2.90 -9.75 -7.97
N ASP A 70 -4.19 -9.94 -7.72
CA ASP A 70 -5.26 -9.14 -8.33
C ASP A 70 -5.23 -7.70 -7.79
N TYR A 71 -4.97 -7.57 -6.48
CA TYR A 71 -4.83 -6.30 -5.76
C TYR A 71 -3.62 -6.33 -4.83
N VAL A 72 -3.05 -5.17 -4.60
CA VAL A 72 -2.03 -4.93 -3.58
C VAL A 72 -2.60 -3.94 -2.57
N VAL A 73 -2.58 -4.26 -1.29
CA VAL A 73 -3.19 -3.41 -0.26
C VAL A 73 -2.17 -3.09 0.82
N GLY A 74 -2.06 -1.82 1.18
CA GLY A 74 -1.14 -1.38 2.23
C GLY A 74 -1.73 -0.34 3.17
N PRO A 75 -1.37 -0.36 4.47
CA PRO A 75 -1.88 0.57 5.49
C PRO A 75 -1.08 1.89 5.55
N SER A 76 -0.68 2.42 4.42
CA SER A 76 0.08 3.68 4.36
C SER A 76 -0.25 4.45 3.09
N ALA A 77 -1.04 5.50 3.22
CA ALA A 77 -1.44 6.34 2.09
C ALA A 77 -0.24 6.90 1.32
N SER A 78 0.78 7.44 2.01
CA SER A 78 1.95 8.04 1.34
C SER A 78 2.73 7.04 0.49
N CYS A 79 2.91 5.80 0.97
CA CYS A 79 3.57 4.74 0.19
C CYS A 79 2.71 4.31 -1.00
N VAL A 80 1.39 4.20 -0.81
CA VAL A 80 0.45 3.84 -1.88
C VAL A 80 0.43 4.93 -2.96
N VAL A 81 0.31 6.20 -2.59
CA VAL A 81 0.37 7.33 -3.53
C VAL A 81 1.71 7.35 -4.29
N PHE A 82 2.83 7.15 -3.58
CA PHE A 82 4.13 7.09 -4.24
C PHE A 82 4.20 5.97 -5.29
N VAL A 83 3.62 4.80 -5.02
CA VAL A 83 3.55 3.71 -6.01
C VAL A 83 2.63 4.09 -7.17
N LYS A 84 1.43 4.64 -6.89
CA LYS A 84 0.48 5.07 -7.92
C LYS A 84 1.04 6.13 -8.86
N GLU A 85 1.74 7.12 -8.35
CA GLU A 85 2.15 8.32 -9.10
C GLU A 85 3.64 8.37 -9.44
N GLY A 86 4.48 7.82 -8.56
CA GLY A 86 5.93 7.84 -8.71
C GLY A 86 6.45 6.73 -9.62
N TYR A 87 5.92 5.51 -9.53
CA TYR A 87 6.37 4.38 -10.33
C TYR A 87 6.21 4.58 -11.84
N PRO A 88 5.11 5.16 -12.37
CA PRO A 88 5.03 5.47 -13.79
C PRO A 88 6.15 6.37 -14.31
N ARG A 89 6.69 7.24 -13.46
CA ARG A 89 7.84 8.11 -13.81
C ARG A 89 9.18 7.39 -13.67
N LEU A 90 9.34 6.55 -12.67
CA LEU A 90 10.57 5.77 -12.42
C LEU A 90 10.76 4.64 -13.44
N LEU A 91 9.66 4.03 -13.89
CA LEU A 91 9.63 2.81 -14.71
C LEU A 91 9.20 3.09 -16.16
N ASN A 92 9.61 4.22 -16.74
CA ASN A 92 9.18 4.72 -18.05
C ASN A 92 9.13 3.68 -19.20
N ASP A 93 9.89 2.59 -19.12
CA ASP A 93 9.98 1.52 -20.13
C ASP A 93 9.09 0.30 -19.83
N TYR A 94 8.31 0.31 -18.75
CA TYR A 94 7.62 -0.89 -18.22
C TYR A 94 6.13 -0.97 -18.53
N ARG A 95 5.62 -0.20 -19.50
CA ARG A 95 4.18 -0.12 -19.80
C ARG A 95 3.56 -1.37 -20.47
N GLU A 96 4.33 -2.43 -20.69
CA GLU A 96 3.82 -3.65 -21.35
C GLU A 96 3.16 -4.66 -20.39
N HIS A 97 3.24 -4.48 -19.08
CA HIS A 97 2.67 -5.39 -18.10
C HIS A 97 1.67 -4.66 -17.20
N ALA A 98 0.74 -5.40 -16.61
CA ALA A 98 -0.25 -4.87 -15.66
C ALA A 98 0.46 -4.26 -14.44
N CYS A 99 0.74 -2.96 -14.50
CA CYS A 99 1.51 -2.22 -13.52
C CYS A 99 0.84 -2.23 -12.15
N ILE A 100 1.63 -2.31 -11.08
CA ILE A 100 1.15 -2.30 -9.69
C ILE A 100 0.40 -1.00 -9.37
N ASP A 101 0.74 0.11 -10.01
CA ASP A 101 0.11 1.43 -9.84
C ASP A 101 -1.41 1.41 -9.98
N SER A 102 -1.93 0.61 -10.92
CA SER A 102 -3.37 0.43 -11.15
C SER A 102 -4.05 -0.53 -10.18
N ARG A 103 -3.29 -1.31 -9.41
CA ARG A 103 -3.76 -2.39 -8.54
C ARG A 103 -3.47 -2.19 -7.07
N ILE A 104 -2.69 -1.15 -6.71
CA ILE A 104 -2.37 -0.83 -5.32
C ILE A 104 -3.42 0.08 -4.71
N TRP A 105 -3.79 -0.22 -3.46
CA TRP A 105 -4.84 0.46 -2.72
C TRP A 105 -4.39 0.76 -1.28
N GLU A 106 -4.80 1.89 -0.77
CA GLU A 106 -4.77 2.11 0.67
C GLU A 106 -5.86 1.26 1.33
N ILE A 107 -5.60 0.73 2.52
CA ILE A 107 -6.47 -0.29 3.14
C ILE A 107 -7.89 0.21 3.37
N CYS A 108 -8.09 1.47 3.80
CA CYS A 108 -9.42 2.03 4.03
C CYS A 108 -10.16 2.24 2.72
N GLU A 109 -9.47 2.75 1.69
CA GLU A 109 -9.99 2.88 0.33
C GLU A 109 -10.40 1.52 -0.23
N PHE A 110 -9.55 0.50 -0.08
CA PHE A 110 -9.84 -0.86 -0.54
C PHE A 110 -11.05 -1.47 0.15
N VAL A 111 -11.15 -1.32 1.47
CA VAL A 111 -12.30 -1.82 2.24
C VAL A 111 -13.58 -1.11 1.83
N HIS A 112 -13.52 0.21 1.64
CA HIS A 112 -14.70 1.01 1.26
C HIS A 112 -15.15 0.74 -0.18
N ASP A 113 -14.24 0.74 -1.16
CA ASP A 113 -14.58 0.78 -2.58
C ASP A 113 -14.60 -0.60 -3.26
N VAL A 114 -13.82 -1.56 -2.74
CA VAL A 114 -13.70 -2.89 -3.34
C VAL A 114 -14.45 -3.94 -2.51
N VAL A 115 -14.16 -4.04 -1.21
CA VAL A 115 -14.78 -5.05 -0.34
C VAL A 115 -16.23 -4.73 -0.03
N LYS A 116 -16.55 -3.47 0.25
CA LYS A 116 -17.90 -2.95 0.54
C LYS A 116 -18.66 -3.77 1.59
N PRO A 117 -18.09 -4.01 2.77
CA PRO A 117 -18.72 -4.83 3.78
C PRO A 117 -19.98 -4.15 4.32
N THR A 118 -21.02 -4.93 4.62
CA THR A 118 -22.26 -4.41 5.24
C THR A 118 -22.06 -3.96 6.69
N SER A 119 -21.01 -4.48 7.35
CA SER A 119 -20.60 -4.08 8.70
C SER A 119 -19.09 -4.31 8.86
N LEU A 120 -18.44 -3.48 9.70
CA LEU A 120 -17.04 -3.68 10.06
C LEU A 120 -16.94 -4.45 11.38
N PRO A 121 -16.07 -5.46 11.47
CA PRO A 121 -15.82 -6.22 12.69
C PRO A 121 -14.92 -5.45 13.68
N ALA A 122 -15.07 -4.13 13.74
CA ALA A 122 -14.22 -3.24 14.53
C ALA A 122 -15.04 -2.16 15.21
N ARG A 123 -14.62 -1.79 16.43
CA ARG A 123 -15.21 -0.68 17.18
C ARG A 123 -14.10 0.14 17.83
N PHE A 124 -14.17 1.45 17.67
CA PHE A 124 -13.26 2.39 18.34
C PHE A 124 -14.08 3.46 19.08
N PRO A 125 -14.38 3.26 20.39
CA PRO A 125 -15.33 4.09 21.15
C PRO A 125 -14.68 5.41 21.65
N HIS A 126 -13.80 6.01 20.86
CA HIS A 126 -13.12 7.25 21.20
C HIS A 126 -13.39 8.33 20.15
N LYS A 127 -13.35 9.59 20.56
CA LYS A 127 -13.36 10.71 19.63
C LYS A 127 -12.03 10.78 18.90
N VAL A 128 -12.10 10.93 17.59
CA VAL A 128 -10.93 11.03 16.71
C VAL A 128 -10.97 12.35 15.98
N SER A 129 -9.82 13.03 15.84
CA SER A 129 -9.64 14.14 14.93
C SER A 129 -8.47 13.85 14.00
N CYS A 130 -8.55 14.31 12.76
CA CYS A 130 -7.50 14.17 11.77
C CYS A 130 -6.72 15.47 11.64
N LEU A 131 -5.38 15.36 11.61
CA LEU A 131 -4.47 16.50 11.43
C LEU A 131 -4.15 16.64 9.93
N LEU A 132 -5.06 17.27 9.19
CA LEU A 132 -5.01 17.29 7.72
C LEU A 132 -3.87 18.13 7.13
N TYR A 133 -3.41 19.16 7.83
CA TYR A 133 -2.37 20.07 7.29
C TYR A 133 -0.98 19.40 7.11
N THR A 134 -0.83 18.15 7.50
CA THR A 134 0.39 17.35 7.27
C THR A 134 0.22 16.30 6.18
N SER A 135 -0.92 16.30 5.46
CA SER A 135 -1.23 15.35 4.40
C SER A 135 -1.73 16.07 3.15
N ASP A 136 -1.62 15.42 2.00
CA ASP A 136 -2.07 15.96 0.71
C ASP A 136 -3.57 16.30 0.70
N ALA A 137 -4.36 15.65 1.55
CA ALA A 137 -5.78 15.95 1.74
C ALA A 137 -6.05 17.35 2.37
N ALA A 138 -5.02 18.07 2.83
CA ALA A 138 -5.17 19.42 3.35
C ALA A 138 -5.28 20.48 2.25
N ASP A 139 -4.94 20.13 1.01
CA ASP A 139 -4.90 21.04 -0.15
C ASP A 139 -6.17 20.96 -1.01
N GLU A 140 -7.13 20.11 -0.67
CA GLU A 140 -8.45 20.01 -1.26
C GLU A 140 -9.48 20.83 -0.46
#